data_48bf61681a4afff95a7b8b1fb4886b0d
#
_entry.id   48bf61681a4afff95a7b8b1fb4886b0d
#
_cell.length_a   1.000
_cell.length_b   1.000
_cell.length_c   1.000
_cell.angle_alpha   90.00
_cell.angle_beta   90.00
_cell.angle_gamma   90.00
#
_symmetry.space_group_name_H-M   'P 1'
#
loop_
_entity.id
_entity.type
_entity.pdbx_description
1 polymer ?
#
loop_
_entity_poly.entity_id
_entity_poly.type
_entity_poly.pdbx_seq_one_letter_code
_entity_poly.pdbx_strand_id
1 'polypeptide(L)'
;MIIDIYKHYVFDYLDLLSQIRLLATCWEFRNELYITDMYNIDNKYKEQLTQSIIDRHINLEKLCASNNAKITTVNHLSKLKILNASYNCGINDAGIVNCINLKSLNAHDNSKITNVNHLVNLEILDATYNCGINDAGIA
;
A
#
# COMPACT_ATOMS: atom_id res chain seq x y z
N MET A 1 20.27 3.95 21.45
CA MET A 1 21.39 4.71 20.85
C MET A 1 21.90 4.15 19.52
N ILE A 2 22.28 2.88 19.39
CA ILE A 2 22.68 2.29 18.07
C ILE A 2 21.47 2.16 17.15
N ILE A 3 20.32 1.73 17.63
CA ILE A 3 19.08 1.56 16.88
C ILE A 3 18.55 2.90 16.35
N ASP A 4 18.66 3.97 17.12
CA ASP A 4 18.24 5.32 16.67
C ASP A 4 19.08 5.82 15.48
N ILE A 5 20.38 5.53 15.49
CA ILE A 5 21.29 5.88 14.37
C ILE A 5 20.91 5.11 13.12
N TYR A 6 20.62 3.81 13.23
CA TYR A 6 20.19 3.02 12.06
C TYR A 6 18.83 3.45 11.52
N LYS A 7 17.89 3.81 12.41
CA LYS A 7 16.56 4.27 12.02
C LYS A 7 16.58 5.58 11.23
N HIS A 8 17.39 6.55 11.68
CA HIS A 8 17.39 7.90 11.10
C HIS A 8 18.43 8.13 10.01
N TYR A 9 19.51 7.34 9.98
CA TYR A 9 20.65 7.62 9.10
C TYR A 9 21.02 6.49 8.14
N VAL A 10 20.53 5.28 8.32
CA VAL A 10 20.89 4.14 7.47
C VAL A 10 19.67 3.52 6.82
N PHE A 11 18.63 3.20 7.61
CA PHE A 11 17.48 2.44 7.11
C PHE A 11 16.75 3.20 5.99
N ASP A 12 16.50 4.50 6.17
CA ASP A 12 15.75 5.33 5.22
C ASP A 12 16.54 5.59 3.92
N TYR A 13 17.87 5.43 3.94
CA TYR A 13 18.74 5.55 2.76
C TYR A 13 18.91 4.23 2.00
N LEU A 14 18.49 3.10 2.57
CA LEU A 14 18.57 1.81 1.88
C LEU A 14 17.45 1.70 0.84
N ASP A 15 17.76 1.03 -0.27
CA ASP A 15 16.70 0.61 -1.19
C ASP A 15 15.73 -0.40 -0.52
N LEU A 16 14.54 -0.51 -1.05
CA LEU A 16 13.47 -1.33 -0.46
C LEU A 16 13.91 -2.79 -0.21
N LEU A 17 14.68 -3.40 -1.12
CA LEU A 17 15.14 -4.77 -0.95
C LEU A 17 16.13 -4.91 0.21
N SER A 18 17.02 -3.95 0.35
CA SER A 18 17.97 -3.90 1.46
C SER A 18 17.26 -3.70 2.79
N GLN A 19 16.22 -2.85 2.83
CA GLN A 19 15.36 -2.69 4.00
C GLN A 19 14.65 -4.01 4.35
N ILE A 20 14.03 -4.67 3.38
CA ILE A 20 13.35 -5.97 3.58
C ILE A 20 14.33 -7.04 4.08
N ARG A 21 15.52 -7.11 3.49
CA ARG A 21 16.57 -8.05 3.92
C ARG A 21 17.06 -7.77 5.34
N LEU A 22 17.29 -6.50 5.67
CA LEU A 22 17.72 -6.10 7.01
C LEU A 22 16.69 -6.51 8.07
N LEU A 23 15.41 -6.24 7.82
CA LEU A 23 14.30 -6.64 8.70
C LEU A 23 14.13 -8.16 8.80
N ALA A 24 14.51 -8.92 7.75
CA ALA A 24 14.43 -10.37 7.77
C ALA A 24 15.55 -11.04 8.57
N THR A 25 16.72 -10.40 8.65
CA THR A 25 17.94 -10.99 9.24
C THR A 25 18.15 -10.65 10.72
N CYS A 26 17.56 -9.57 11.22
CA CYS A 26 17.74 -9.12 12.58
C CYS A 26 16.40 -8.92 13.30
N TRP A 27 16.11 -9.74 14.33
CA TRP A 27 14.85 -9.65 15.07
C TRP A 27 14.73 -8.36 15.90
N GLU A 28 15.85 -7.77 16.34
CA GLU A 28 15.87 -6.50 17.08
C GLU A 28 15.39 -5.35 16.19
N PHE A 29 15.81 -5.32 14.93
CA PHE A 29 15.35 -4.31 13.97
C PHE A 29 13.88 -4.50 13.57
N ARG A 30 13.36 -5.72 13.61
CA ARG A 30 11.97 -6.02 13.25
C ARG A 30 10.94 -5.34 14.14
N ASN A 31 11.29 -5.06 15.39
CA ASN A 31 10.39 -4.43 16.37
C ASN A 31 10.42 -2.90 16.35
N GLU A 32 11.51 -2.31 15.85
CA GLU A 32 11.73 -0.87 15.92
C GLU A 32 11.82 -0.18 14.56
N LEU A 33 12.26 -0.91 13.53
CA LEU A 33 12.30 -0.43 12.15
C LEU A 33 11.15 -1.01 11.36
N TYR A 34 10.48 -0.20 10.58
CA TYR A 34 9.39 -0.63 9.70
C TYR A 34 9.33 0.20 8.44
N ILE A 35 8.96 -0.45 7.34
CA ILE A 35 8.75 0.19 6.06
C ILE A 35 7.38 0.86 6.09
N THR A 36 7.33 2.15 5.78
CA THR A 36 6.10 2.94 5.74
C THR A 36 5.71 3.35 4.32
N ASP A 37 6.64 3.32 3.38
CA ASP A 37 6.43 3.77 2.00
C ASP A 37 6.88 2.70 0.99
N MET A 38 5.93 2.16 0.23
CA MET A 38 6.13 1.29 -0.93
C MET A 38 5.46 1.88 -2.18
N TYR A 39 5.39 3.21 -2.30
CA TYR A 39 4.72 3.88 -3.41
C TYR A 39 5.66 4.13 -4.59
N ASN A 40 6.82 4.71 -4.34
CA ASN A 40 7.78 5.14 -5.36
C ASN A 40 8.92 4.11 -5.58
N ILE A 41 8.60 2.84 -5.48
CA ILE A 41 9.57 1.77 -5.72
C ILE A 41 9.71 1.49 -7.22
N ASP A 42 10.91 1.06 -7.61
CA ASP A 42 11.23 0.70 -8.99
C ASP A 42 10.29 -0.40 -9.53
N ASN A 43 9.88 -0.33 -10.79
CA ASN A 43 8.94 -1.27 -11.39
C ASN A 43 9.39 -2.74 -11.26
N LYS A 44 10.70 -3.00 -11.38
CA LYS A 44 11.27 -4.34 -11.18
C LYS A 44 10.98 -4.94 -9.79
N TYR A 45 10.77 -4.10 -8.77
CA TYR A 45 10.44 -4.53 -7.42
C TYR A 45 8.93 -4.60 -7.19
N LYS A 46 8.14 -3.75 -7.85
CA LYS A 46 6.67 -3.82 -7.80
C LYS A 46 6.15 -5.19 -8.23
N GLU A 47 6.73 -5.78 -9.28
CA GLU A 47 6.37 -7.10 -9.78
C GLU A 47 6.68 -8.23 -8.78
N GLN A 48 7.64 -8.01 -7.88
CA GLN A 48 8.04 -8.96 -6.83
C GLN A 48 7.19 -8.86 -5.58
N LEU A 49 6.43 -7.77 -5.40
CA LEU A 49 5.53 -7.63 -4.26
C LEU A 49 4.43 -8.70 -4.33
N THR A 50 4.23 -9.35 -3.20
CA THR A 50 3.17 -10.34 -3.00
C THR A 50 2.31 -9.97 -1.80
N GLN A 51 1.12 -10.55 -1.67
CA GLN A 51 0.29 -10.37 -0.48
C GLN A 51 1.07 -10.69 0.80
N SER A 52 1.82 -11.79 0.82
CA SER A 52 2.62 -12.19 1.99
C SER A 52 3.70 -11.19 2.39
N ILE A 53 4.25 -10.40 1.46
CA ILE A 53 5.16 -9.30 1.78
C ILE A 53 4.37 -8.16 2.43
N ILE A 54 3.25 -7.75 1.83
CA ILE A 54 2.41 -6.67 2.34
C ILE A 54 1.88 -6.98 3.74
N ASP A 55 1.45 -8.23 3.99
CA ASP A 55 0.92 -8.66 5.28
C ASP A 55 1.90 -8.51 6.46
N ARG A 56 3.21 -8.48 6.17
CA ARG A 56 4.26 -8.29 7.19
C ARG A 56 4.55 -6.83 7.51
N HIS A 57 4.10 -5.89 6.67
CA HIS A 57 4.43 -4.47 6.80
C HIS A 57 3.22 -3.64 7.23
N ILE A 58 2.65 -3.98 8.40
CA ILE A 58 1.41 -3.39 8.95
C ILE A 58 1.49 -1.87 9.20
N ASN A 59 2.69 -1.28 9.17
CA ASN A 59 2.90 0.15 9.34
C ASN A 59 2.94 0.93 8.01
N LEU A 60 2.59 0.30 6.88
CA LEU A 60 2.54 0.99 5.60
C LEU A 60 1.56 2.16 5.63
N GLU A 61 2.04 3.31 5.17
CA GLU A 61 1.25 4.52 4.95
C GLU A 61 1.00 4.76 3.45
N LYS A 62 1.90 4.28 2.59
CA LYS A 62 1.79 4.45 1.14
C LYS A 62 2.14 3.16 0.40
N LEU A 63 1.28 2.76 -0.53
CA LEU A 63 1.44 1.56 -1.33
C LEU A 63 1.09 1.80 -2.79
N CYS A 64 1.97 1.36 -3.70
CA CYS A 64 1.64 1.20 -5.11
C CYS A 64 1.47 -0.28 -5.44
N ALA A 65 0.23 -0.70 -5.62
CA ALA A 65 -0.18 -2.04 -6.08
C ALA A 65 -0.63 -2.04 -7.55
N SER A 66 -0.34 -0.96 -8.29
CA SER A 66 -0.71 -0.80 -9.70
C SER A 66 -0.23 -2.00 -10.53
N ASN A 67 -1.13 -2.52 -11.37
CA ASN A 67 -0.87 -3.65 -12.26
C ASN A 67 -0.34 -4.94 -11.55
N ASN A 68 -0.60 -5.10 -10.25
CA ASN A 68 -0.16 -6.25 -9.47
C ASN A 68 -1.34 -7.09 -8.97
N ALA A 69 -1.69 -8.13 -9.74
CA ALA A 69 -2.80 -9.03 -9.42
C ALA A 69 -2.55 -9.92 -8.17
N LYS A 70 -1.31 -9.96 -7.64
CA LYS A 70 -0.95 -10.77 -6.47
C LYS A 70 -1.32 -10.11 -5.15
N ILE A 71 -1.61 -8.79 -5.15
CA ILE A 71 -2.06 -8.04 -3.97
C ILE A 71 -3.57 -7.90 -4.07
N THR A 72 -4.31 -8.50 -3.16
CA THR A 72 -5.77 -8.60 -3.21
C THR A 72 -6.47 -7.86 -2.06
N THR A 73 -5.77 -7.62 -0.95
CA THR A 73 -6.33 -6.92 0.21
C THR A 73 -5.30 -6.07 0.92
N VAL A 74 -5.75 -4.92 1.44
CA VAL A 74 -4.97 -4.01 2.29
C VAL A 74 -5.72 -3.66 3.59
N ASN A 75 -6.77 -4.41 3.92
CA ASN A 75 -7.65 -4.17 5.07
C ASN A 75 -6.95 -4.16 6.42
N HIS A 76 -5.83 -4.86 6.55
CA HIS A 76 -5.02 -4.93 7.77
C HIS A 76 -4.08 -3.73 7.94
N LEU A 77 -3.92 -2.90 6.91
CA LEU A 77 -3.03 -1.73 6.90
C LEU A 77 -3.75 -0.50 7.48
N SER A 78 -3.95 -0.49 8.78
CA SER A 78 -4.72 0.57 9.48
C SER A 78 -4.12 1.97 9.36
N LYS A 79 -2.82 2.08 8.98
CA LYS A 79 -2.12 3.36 8.77
C LYS A 79 -2.08 3.81 7.31
N LEU A 80 -2.65 3.04 6.39
CA LEU A 80 -2.58 3.33 4.96
C LEU A 80 -3.37 4.61 4.64
N LYS A 81 -2.67 5.57 4.02
CA LYS A 81 -3.19 6.89 3.62
C LYS A 81 -3.24 7.06 2.11
N ILE A 82 -2.29 6.45 1.39
CA ILE A 82 -2.17 6.58 -0.07
C ILE A 82 -2.09 5.20 -0.69
N LEU A 83 -3.04 4.89 -1.57
CA LEU A 83 -3.10 3.64 -2.31
C LEU A 83 -3.21 3.90 -3.81
N ASN A 84 -2.30 3.31 -4.57
CA ASN A 84 -2.49 3.14 -6.01
C ASN A 84 -2.90 1.70 -6.29
N ALA A 85 -4.17 1.49 -6.65
CA ALA A 85 -4.77 0.21 -7.02
C ALA A 85 -5.22 0.20 -8.49
N SER A 86 -4.51 0.93 -9.36
CA SER A 86 -4.88 1.10 -10.76
C SER A 86 -4.60 -0.13 -11.62
N TYR A 87 -5.20 -0.13 -12.82
CA TYR A 87 -5.06 -1.16 -13.86
C TYR A 87 -5.45 -2.56 -13.38
N ASN A 88 -4.71 -3.58 -13.80
CA ASN A 88 -4.97 -4.97 -13.43
C ASN A 88 -4.49 -5.31 -12.00
N CYS A 89 -4.73 -4.42 -11.05
CA CYS A 89 -4.50 -4.70 -9.63
C CYS A 89 -5.47 -5.78 -9.13
N GLY A 90 -5.04 -6.60 -8.15
CA GLY A 90 -5.89 -7.63 -7.54
C GLY A 90 -6.91 -7.10 -6.53
N ILE A 91 -6.74 -5.86 -6.07
CA ILE A 91 -7.59 -5.24 -5.05
C ILE A 91 -8.98 -4.92 -5.63
N ASN A 92 -10.01 -5.27 -4.86
CA ASN A 92 -11.42 -5.00 -5.13
C ASN A 92 -12.09 -4.33 -3.91
N ASP A 93 -13.41 -4.14 -3.94
CA ASP A 93 -14.18 -3.55 -2.82
C ASP A 93 -13.92 -4.27 -1.49
N ALA A 94 -13.95 -5.60 -1.48
CA ALA A 94 -13.67 -6.38 -0.27
C ALA A 94 -12.24 -6.18 0.26
N GLY A 95 -11.29 -5.85 -0.61
CA GLY A 95 -9.89 -5.63 -0.27
C GLY A 95 -9.60 -4.28 0.40
N ILE A 96 -10.54 -3.32 0.35
CA ILE A 96 -10.40 -1.97 0.93
C ILE A 96 -11.46 -1.62 1.97
N VAL A 97 -12.36 -2.53 2.31
CA VAL A 97 -13.54 -2.25 3.15
C VAL A 97 -13.20 -1.66 4.53
N ASN A 98 -12.03 -1.95 5.08
CA ASN A 98 -11.57 -1.43 6.37
C ASN A 98 -10.58 -0.25 6.26
N CYS A 99 -10.32 0.27 5.06
CA CYS A 99 -9.32 1.31 4.82
C CYS A 99 -9.85 2.72 5.14
N ILE A 100 -10.50 2.90 6.28
CA ILE A 100 -11.18 4.16 6.65
C ILE A 100 -10.24 5.37 6.79
N ASN A 101 -8.92 5.16 6.96
CA ASN A 101 -7.91 6.22 7.05
C ASN A 101 -7.33 6.63 5.70
N LEU A 102 -7.80 6.01 4.61
CA LEU A 102 -7.31 6.31 3.26
C LEU A 102 -7.70 7.74 2.87
N LYS A 103 -6.71 8.51 2.41
CA LYS A 103 -6.85 9.90 1.96
C LYS A 103 -6.76 10.04 0.45
N SER A 104 -6.00 9.15 -0.19
CA SER A 104 -5.82 9.18 -1.64
C SER A 104 -5.93 7.76 -2.20
N LEU A 105 -6.83 7.58 -3.15
CA LEU A 105 -7.04 6.35 -3.90
C LEU A 105 -6.92 6.62 -5.40
N ASN A 106 -6.02 5.90 -6.05
CA ASN A 106 -6.03 5.78 -7.51
C ASN A 106 -6.62 4.42 -7.89
N ALA A 107 -7.84 4.43 -8.44
CA ALA A 107 -8.57 3.28 -8.97
C ALA A 107 -8.69 3.32 -10.51
N HIS A 108 -7.83 4.12 -11.17
CA HIS A 108 -7.78 4.28 -12.63
C HIS A 108 -7.77 2.91 -13.32
N ASP A 109 -8.68 2.69 -14.25
CA ASP A 109 -8.80 1.45 -15.04
C ASP A 109 -8.90 0.16 -14.19
N ASN A 110 -9.47 0.26 -12.98
CA ASN A 110 -9.73 -0.90 -12.10
C ASN A 110 -11.24 -1.10 -11.92
N SER A 111 -11.85 -1.92 -12.75
CA SER A 111 -13.29 -2.21 -12.72
C SER A 111 -13.76 -3.03 -11.50
N LYS A 112 -12.84 -3.49 -10.64
CA LYS A 112 -13.15 -4.31 -9.45
C LYS A 112 -13.46 -3.46 -8.21
N ILE A 113 -13.10 -2.16 -8.23
CA ILE A 113 -13.47 -1.20 -7.19
C ILE A 113 -14.71 -0.46 -7.68
N THR A 114 -15.83 -0.67 -7.02
CA THR A 114 -17.14 -0.14 -7.43
C THR A 114 -17.76 0.79 -6.40
N ASN A 115 -17.34 0.70 -5.12
CA ASN A 115 -17.90 1.48 -4.01
C ASN A 115 -16.81 1.98 -3.06
N VAL A 116 -16.75 3.30 -2.87
CA VAL A 116 -15.81 3.99 -1.99
C VAL A 116 -16.50 4.81 -0.89
N ASN A 117 -17.83 4.68 -0.71
CA ASN A 117 -18.62 5.44 0.27
C ASN A 117 -18.17 5.26 1.72
N HIS A 118 -17.59 4.10 2.04
CA HIS A 118 -17.05 3.79 3.36
C HIS A 118 -15.70 4.48 3.66
N LEU A 119 -15.03 5.04 2.65
CA LEU A 119 -13.74 5.73 2.77
C LEU A 119 -13.96 7.19 3.20
N VAL A 120 -14.49 7.39 4.39
CA VAL A 120 -14.96 8.68 4.91
C VAL A 120 -13.90 9.79 5.01
N ASN A 121 -12.61 9.44 4.95
CA ASN A 121 -11.49 10.38 4.99
C ASN A 121 -10.86 10.59 3.60
N LEU A 122 -11.48 10.08 2.53
CA LEU A 122 -10.92 10.19 1.18
C LEU A 122 -10.98 11.65 0.70
N GLU A 123 -9.84 12.20 0.34
CA GLU A 123 -9.66 13.57 -0.14
C GLU A 123 -9.39 13.62 -1.65
N ILE A 124 -8.74 12.57 -2.18
CA ILE A 124 -8.32 12.48 -3.58
C ILE A 124 -8.74 11.12 -4.14
N LEU A 125 -9.51 11.13 -5.21
CA LEU A 125 -9.92 9.94 -5.96
C LEU A 125 -9.60 10.12 -7.45
N ASP A 126 -8.82 9.20 -8.01
CA ASP A 126 -8.72 9.01 -9.45
C ASP A 126 -9.54 7.78 -9.84
N ALA A 127 -10.70 8.00 -10.43
CA ALA A 127 -11.65 7.00 -10.92
C ALA A 127 -11.83 7.12 -12.46
N THR A 128 -10.76 7.45 -13.17
CA THR A 128 -10.79 7.66 -14.62
C THR A 128 -10.73 6.35 -15.40
N TYR A 129 -11.09 6.41 -16.67
CA TYR A 129 -11.18 5.29 -17.61
C TYR A 129 -12.18 4.21 -17.17
N ASN A 130 -11.85 2.94 -17.38
CA ASN A 130 -12.75 1.82 -17.10
C ASN A 130 -12.71 1.42 -15.61
N CYS A 131 -12.87 2.39 -14.70
CA CYS A 131 -13.06 2.08 -13.28
C CYS A 131 -14.50 1.60 -13.04
N GLY A 132 -14.73 0.84 -11.95
CA GLY A 132 -16.08 0.34 -11.61
C GLY A 132 -16.94 1.35 -10.84
N ILE A 133 -16.36 2.47 -10.38
CA ILE A 133 -17.04 3.45 -9.54
C ILE A 133 -18.01 4.29 -10.39
N ASN A 134 -19.24 4.39 -9.94
CA ASN A 134 -20.29 5.23 -10.53
C ASN A 134 -20.91 6.14 -9.43
N ASP A 135 -21.96 6.91 -9.78
CA ASP A 135 -22.61 7.85 -8.84
C ASP A 135 -23.09 7.18 -7.54
N ALA A 136 -23.56 5.92 -7.60
CA ALA A 136 -23.97 5.18 -6.39
C ALA A 136 -22.77 4.73 -5.55
N GLY A 137 -21.59 4.58 -6.15
CA GLY A 137 -20.36 4.20 -5.49
C GLY A 137 -19.61 5.36 -4.81
N ILE A 138 -20.06 6.62 -5.02
CA ILE A 138 -19.45 7.85 -4.49
C ILE A 138 -20.51 8.80 -3.92
N ALA A 139 -21.53 8.32 -3.26
CA ALA A 139 -22.64 9.10 -2.72
C ALA A 139 -22.35 9.66 -1.31
#